data_ad74c6910d0301e404f1ae48fc2ce29d
#
_entry.id   ad74c6910d0301e404f1ae48fc2ce29d
#
_cell.length_a   1.000
_cell.length_b   1.000
_cell.length_c   1.000
_cell.angle_alpha   90.00
_cell.angle_beta   90.00
_cell.angle_gamma   90.00
#
_symmetry.space_group_name_H-M   'P 1'
#
loop_
_entity.id
_entity.type
_entity.pdbx_description
1 polymer ?
#
loop_
_entity_poly.entity_id
_entity_poly.type
_entity_poly.pdbx_seq_one_letter_code
_entity_poly.pdbx_strand_id
1 'polypeptide(L)'
;REAPIQEKITAFITNAQGRPETVAMNGLAMANAFLALEKQSAATDKPVLLLDLGQETATACVLAAGQPLFVGTMLVAAERFNKALQSKQSWEVEGEGMARWQNIRLGDESPHSPLLEAARQLESEIQDVVEHWRSQERPELAETPIEQVFVCGGGARIGGLAEWLQQRLEVTVTVFGPEEEGQIRPEFAVAFGLALQAAGKAAIEIALLPPELAWRKRRQKRLPLLWLAMLLLFGPLTLWQVLAWHNYGRQLEQMRDRSTRLELCATLLPELENMQKKVQLHESQLLPVLVGL
;
A
#
# COMPACT_ATOMS: atom_id res chain seq x y z
N ARG A 1 19.71 10.44 15.14
CA ARG A 1 19.13 9.08 14.98
C ARG A 1 18.52 8.83 13.59
N GLU A 2 18.42 9.83 12.71
CA GLU A 2 17.88 9.68 11.34
C GLU A 2 18.91 9.12 10.34
N ALA A 3 20.21 9.41 10.55
CA ALA A 3 21.27 9.01 9.64
C ALA A 3 21.31 7.50 9.28
N PRO A 4 21.18 6.54 10.24
CA PRO A 4 21.25 5.13 9.91
C PRO A 4 20.05 4.63 9.08
N ILE A 5 18.89 5.26 9.21
CA ILE A 5 17.69 4.92 8.41
C ILE A 5 17.88 5.44 6.97
N GLN A 6 18.37 6.65 6.80
CA GLN A 6 18.65 7.23 5.49
C GLN A 6 19.71 6.45 4.73
N GLU A 7 20.77 6.00 5.41
CA GLU A 7 21.81 5.16 4.82
C GLU A 7 21.26 3.84 4.31
N LYS A 8 20.46 3.13 5.11
CA LYS A 8 19.80 1.87 4.71
C LYS A 8 18.84 2.07 3.53
N ILE A 9 18.07 3.14 3.53
CA ILE A 9 17.17 3.49 2.42
C ILE A 9 17.96 3.77 1.16
N THR A 10 19.06 4.51 1.26
CA THR A 10 19.94 4.83 0.13
C THR A 10 20.58 3.57 -0.44
N ALA A 11 21.08 2.68 0.43
CA ALA A 11 21.63 1.38 0.05
C ALA A 11 20.58 0.51 -0.65
N PHE A 12 19.34 0.48 -0.15
CA PHE A 12 18.23 -0.24 -0.78
C PHE A 12 17.91 0.32 -2.17
N ILE A 13 17.80 1.65 -2.32
CA ILE A 13 17.51 2.29 -3.61
C ILE A 13 18.62 1.98 -4.63
N THR A 14 19.88 1.99 -4.18
CA THR A 14 21.03 1.74 -5.04
C THR A 14 21.11 0.28 -5.49
N ASN A 15 20.90 -0.66 -4.58
CA ASN A 15 21.07 -2.10 -4.83
C ASN A 15 19.84 -2.74 -5.50
N ALA A 16 18.63 -2.35 -5.08
CA ALA A 16 17.39 -2.94 -5.56
C ALA A 16 16.77 -2.20 -6.77
N GLN A 17 17.38 -1.09 -7.21
CA GLN A 17 16.85 -0.21 -8.26
C GLN A 17 15.38 0.19 -8.04
N GLY A 18 14.89 0.04 -6.79
CA GLY A 18 13.52 0.31 -6.36
C GLY A 18 13.46 1.42 -5.32
N ARG A 19 12.31 2.04 -5.19
CA ARG A 19 12.06 3.01 -4.11
C ARG A 19 11.13 2.38 -3.09
N PRO A 20 11.46 2.42 -1.78
CA PRO A 20 10.58 1.90 -0.76
C PRO A 20 9.29 2.74 -0.71
N GLU A 21 8.16 2.08 -0.75
CA GLU A 21 6.87 2.74 -0.57
C GLU A 21 6.56 3.01 0.89
N THR A 22 7.05 2.17 1.76
CA THR A 22 6.83 2.24 3.21
C THR A 22 8.08 1.74 3.92
N VAL A 23 8.39 2.38 5.05
CA VAL A 23 9.42 1.96 6.00
C VAL A 23 8.75 1.92 7.36
N ALA A 24 8.81 0.78 8.01
CA ALA A 24 8.22 0.57 9.33
C ALA A 24 9.20 -0.17 10.27
N MET A 25 8.89 -0.20 11.55
CA MET A 25 9.59 -1.03 12.53
C MET A 25 9.05 -2.46 12.46
N ASN A 26 9.94 -3.47 12.58
CA ASN A 26 9.54 -4.88 12.57
C ASN A 26 8.47 -5.20 13.61
N GLY A 27 8.60 -4.68 14.84
CA GLY A 27 7.62 -4.91 15.89
C GLY A 27 6.22 -4.38 15.56
N LEU A 28 6.11 -3.24 14.87
CA LEU A 28 4.82 -2.68 14.46
C LEU A 28 4.24 -3.41 13.23
N ALA A 29 5.10 -3.86 12.32
CA ALA A 29 4.67 -4.70 11.20
C ALA A 29 4.14 -6.05 11.73
N MET A 30 4.85 -6.67 12.68
CA MET A 30 4.40 -7.87 13.38
C MET A 30 3.05 -7.65 14.09
N ALA A 31 2.89 -6.53 14.80
CA ALA A 31 1.64 -6.18 15.47
C ALA A 31 0.48 -6.03 14.47
N ASN A 32 0.70 -5.41 13.31
CA ASN A 32 -0.31 -5.34 12.25
C ASN A 32 -0.70 -6.72 11.70
N ALA A 33 0.26 -7.62 11.53
CA ALA A 33 -0.03 -9.00 11.14
C ALA A 33 -0.87 -9.71 12.18
N PHE A 34 -0.51 -9.60 13.47
CA PHE A 34 -1.23 -10.19 14.58
C PHE A 34 -2.69 -9.67 14.67
N LEU A 35 -2.90 -8.36 14.60
CA LEU A 35 -4.22 -7.74 14.63
C LEU A 35 -5.12 -8.19 13.46
N ALA A 36 -4.54 -8.51 12.34
CA ALA A 36 -5.28 -8.98 11.17
C ALA A 36 -5.62 -10.47 11.23
N LEU A 37 -4.71 -11.31 11.76
CA LEU A 37 -4.81 -12.77 11.76
C LEU A 37 -5.49 -13.29 13.03
N GLU A 38 -5.14 -12.77 14.21
CA GLU A 38 -5.53 -13.25 15.53
C GLU A 38 -6.60 -12.34 16.19
N LYS A 39 -7.71 -12.11 15.49
CA LYS A 39 -8.74 -11.13 15.90
C LYS A 39 -9.30 -11.35 17.29
N GLN A 40 -9.46 -12.61 17.72
CA GLN A 40 -10.02 -12.93 19.05
C GLN A 40 -9.03 -12.55 20.15
N SER A 41 -7.76 -12.92 20.00
CA SER A 41 -6.71 -12.62 20.96
C SER A 41 -6.33 -11.12 20.93
N ALA A 42 -6.46 -10.47 19.78
CA ALA A 42 -6.21 -9.04 19.60
C ALA A 42 -7.29 -8.16 20.28
N ALA A 43 -8.48 -8.66 20.52
CA ALA A 43 -9.57 -7.92 21.14
C ALA A 43 -9.49 -7.90 22.69
N THR A 44 -8.51 -8.58 23.29
CA THR A 44 -8.35 -8.59 24.74
C THR A 44 -7.72 -7.31 25.27
N ASP A 45 -8.19 -6.84 26.42
CA ASP A 45 -7.57 -5.72 27.13
C ASP A 45 -6.30 -6.12 27.91
N LYS A 46 -6.08 -7.44 28.09
CA LYS A 46 -4.87 -7.96 28.73
C LYS A 46 -3.66 -7.83 27.82
N PRO A 47 -2.47 -7.56 28.40
CA PRO A 47 -1.25 -7.49 27.63
C PRO A 47 -0.89 -8.86 27.04
N VAL A 48 -0.55 -8.88 25.75
CA VAL A 48 -0.02 -10.03 25.02
C VAL A 48 1.39 -9.72 24.54
N LEU A 49 2.28 -10.71 24.55
CA LEU A 49 3.64 -10.56 24.06
C LEU A 49 3.75 -11.18 22.67
N LEU A 50 4.20 -10.40 21.72
CA LEU A 50 4.52 -10.85 20.36
C LEU A 50 6.05 -10.97 20.22
N LEU A 51 6.54 -12.07 19.67
CA LEU A 51 7.96 -12.34 19.46
C LEU A 51 8.21 -12.68 17.98
N ASP A 52 9.02 -11.86 17.31
CA ASP A 52 9.57 -12.18 15.99
C ASP A 52 11.00 -12.74 16.17
N LEU A 53 11.16 -14.02 15.96
CA LEU A 53 12.44 -14.70 16.01
C LEU A 53 13.11 -14.69 14.63
N GLY A 54 13.73 -13.55 14.31
CA GLY A 54 14.48 -13.38 13.07
C GLY A 54 15.81 -14.15 13.06
N GLN A 55 16.61 -13.97 12.02
CA GLN A 55 17.90 -14.67 11.88
C GLN A 55 18.96 -14.11 12.83
N GLU A 56 19.23 -12.80 12.79
CA GLU A 56 20.31 -12.14 13.54
C GLU A 56 19.80 -11.46 14.83
N THR A 57 18.58 -10.98 14.81
CA THR A 57 17.93 -10.29 15.93
C THR A 57 16.51 -10.78 16.09
N ALA A 58 16.05 -10.80 17.32
CA ALA A 58 14.63 -10.99 17.61
C ALA A 58 13.99 -9.68 18.06
N THR A 59 12.69 -9.57 17.85
CA THR A 59 11.92 -8.37 18.23
C THR A 59 10.76 -8.79 19.12
N ALA A 60 10.63 -8.12 20.27
CA ALA A 60 9.49 -8.26 21.16
C ALA A 60 8.57 -7.05 21.03
N CYS A 61 7.26 -7.27 21.05
CA CYS A 61 6.26 -6.22 21.11
C CYS A 61 5.20 -6.60 22.13
N VAL A 62 4.95 -5.72 23.10
CA VAL A 62 3.84 -5.87 24.03
C VAL A 62 2.65 -5.08 23.49
N LEU A 63 1.51 -5.76 23.40
CA LEU A 63 0.26 -5.21 22.90
C LEU A 63 -0.83 -5.33 23.98
N ALA A 64 -1.67 -4.31 24.14
CA ALA A 64 -2.92 -4.42 24.92
C ALA A 64 -4.02 -3.60 24.23
N ALA A 65 -5.23 -4.11 24.21
CA ALA A 65 -6.38 -3.48 23.56
C ALA A 65 -6.08 -3.08 22.08
N GLY A 66 -5.31 -3.88 21.36
CA GLY A 66 -4.92 -3.61 19.97
C GLY A 66 -3.88 -2.48 19.81
N GLN A 67 -3.34 -1.93 20.91
CA GLN A 67 -2.35 -0.86 20.87
C GLN A 67 -0.96 -1.38 21.26
N PRO A 68 0.10 -1.02 20.51
CA PRO A 68 1.46 -1.37 20.89
C PRO A 68 1.89 -0.48 22.06
N LEU A 69 2.26 -1.11 23.18
CA LEU A 69 2.75 -0.44 24.37
C LEU A 69 4.26 -0.34 24.38
N PHE A 70 4.94 -1.40 23.93
CA PHE A 70 6.39 -1.49 23.96
C PHE A 70 6.91 -2.27 22.77
N VAL A 71 8.07 -1.86 22.26
CA VAL A 71 8.83 -2.61 21.23
C VAL A 71 10.28 -2.64 21.65
N GLY A 72 10.81 -3.85 21.84
CA GLY A 72 12.20 -4.11 22.20
C GLY A 72 12.89 -5.00 21.18
N THR A 73 14.22 -4.90 21.09
CA THR A 73 15.06 -5.76 20.27
C THR A 73 15.89 -6.64 21.18
N MET A 74 15.95 -7.94 20.86
CA MET A 74 16.75 -8.96 21.54
C MET A 74 17.89 -9.42 20.62
N LEU A 75 18.99 -9.83 21.22
CA LEU A 75 20.18 -10.26 20.50
C LEU A 75 20.24 -11.78 20.27
N VAL A 76 19.53 -12.54 21.11
CA VAL A 76 19.38 -13.98 20.90
C VAL A 76 18.30 -14.23 19.85
N ALA A 77 18.72 -14.79 18.73
CA ALA A 77 17.90 -15.04 17.55
C ALA A 77 18.23 -16.42 16.95
N ALA A 78 17.63 -16.75 15.82
CA ALA A 78 17.81 -18.05 15.18
C ALA A 78 19.26 -18.40 14.84
N GLU A 79 20.11 -17.42 14.59
CA GLU A 79 21.56 -17.64 14.35
C GLU A 79 22.27 -18.26 15.56
N ARG A 80 21.81 -17.97 16.78
CA ARG A 80 22.37 -18.61 17.98
C ARG A 80 22.08 -20.10 17.99
N PHE A 81 20.91 -20.52 17.58
CA PHE A 81 20.53 -21.92 17.44
C PHE A 81 21.31 -22.61 16.29
N ASN A 82 21.53 -21.90 15.17
CA ASN A 82 22.36 -22.39 14.08
C ASN A 82 23.80 -22.70 14.55
N LYS A 83 24.41 -21.78 15.29
CA LYS A 83 25.76 -21.97 15.86
C LYS A 83 25.79 -23.12 16.84
N ALA A 84 24.75 -23.26 17.67
CA ALA A 84 24.62 -24.39 18.58
C ALA A 84 24.52 -25.74 17.85
N LEU A 85 23.78 -25.80 16.73
CA LEU A 85 23.68 -26.98 15.88
C LEU A 85 25.04 -27.33 15.22
N GLN A 86 25.76 -26.33 14.74
CA GLN A 86 27.08 -26.56 14.13
C GLN A 86 28.12 -27.09 15.13
N SER A 87 28.05 -26.60 16.38
CA SER A 87 28.98 -27.05 17.44
C SER A 87 28.72 -28.49 17.90
N LYS A 88 27.50 -29.01 17.70
CA LYS A 88 27.08 -30.35 18.12
C LYS A 88 27.62 -31.49 17.23
N GLN A 89 28.53 -31.26 16.28
CA GLN A 89 29.04 -32.27 15.33
C GLN A 89 27.99 -33.27 14.79
N SER A 90 26.76 -32.79 14.61
CA SER A 90 25.64 -33.70 14.46
C SER A 90 25.34 -33.96 12.98
N TRP A 91 25.81 -35.05 12.50
CA TRP A 91 25.29 -35.91 11.43
C TRP A 91 23.82 -36.33 11.67
N GLU A 92 23.29 -36.09 12.90
CA GLU A 92 22.03 -36.63 13.38
C GLU A 92 20.81 -35.78 12.98
N VAL A 93 20.97 -34.54 12.50
CA VAL A 93 19.87 -33.70 12.06
C VAL A 93 19.84 -33.66 10.54
N GLU A 94 19.00 -34.49 9.94
CA GLU A 94 18.78 -34.52 8.49
C GLU A 94 18.06 -33.25 8.00
N GLY A 95 18.49 -32.76 6.84
CA GLY A 95 17.86 -31.64 6.13
C GLY A 95 18.80 -30.43 5.95
N GLU A 96 18.46 -29.58 5.00
CA GLU A 96 19.17 -28.33 4.73
C GLU A 96 18.29 -27.12 5.12
N GLY A 97 18.93 -26.06 5.61
CA GLY A 97 18.23 -24.79 5.92
C GLY A 97 17.12 -24.93 6.97
N MET A 98 15.95 -24.41 6.67
CA MET A 98 14.80 -24.40 7.59
C MET A 98 14.21 -25.79 7.87
N ALA A 99 14.34 -26.74 6.95
CA ALA A 99 13.88 -28.11 7.17
C ALA A 99 14.64 -28.78 8.34
N ARG A 100 15.92 -28.43 8.52
CA ARG A 100 16.74 -28.91 9.61
C ARG A 100 16.21 -28.47 10.99
N TRP A 101 15.64 -27.29 11.09
CA TRP A 101 15.08 -26.77 12.35
C TRP A 101 13.82 -27.51 12.78
N GLN A 102 12.98 -27.94 11.85
CA GLN A 102 11.75 -28.69 12.15
C GLN A 102 12.02 -30.08 12.73
N ASN A 103 13.21 -30.63 12.45
CA ASN A 103 13.65 -31.95 12.95
C ASN A 103 14.27 -31.88 14.35
N ILE A 104 14.48 -30.69 14.91
CA ILE A 104 14.93 -30.52 16.30
C ILE A 104 13.83 -30.96 17.25
N ARG A 105 14.20 -31.58 18.35
CA ARG A 105 13.34 -31.92 19.49
C ARG A 105 13.94 -31.31 20.75
N LEU A 106 13.67 -30.02 20.98
CA LEU A 106 14.30 -29.27 22.08
C LEU A 106 14.00 -29.91 23.44
N GLY A 107 12.83 -30.52 23.61
CA GLY A 107 12.43 -31.22 24.84
C GLY A 107 13.24 -32.49 25.15
N ASP A 108 13.83 -33.11 24.13
CA ASP A 108 14.63 -34.34 24.27
C ASP A 108 16.15 -34.05 24.45
N GLU A 109 16.54 -32.78 24.43
CA GLU A 109 17.94 -32.37 24.56
C GLU A 109 18.48 -32.55 25.97
N SER A 110 19.75 -32.94 26.05
CA SER A 110 20.44 -33.06 27.35
C SER A 110 20.56 -31.69 28.04
N PRO A 111 20.55 -31.62 29.38
CA PRO A 111 20.64 -30.37 30.14
C PRO A 111 21.83 -29.47 29.77
N HIS A 112 22.90 -30.05 29.23
CA HIS A 112 24.11 -29.34 28.82
C HIS A 112 24.23 -29.17 27.31
N SER A 113 23.15 -29.41 26.56
CA SER A 113 23.14 -29.21 25.11
C SER A 113 23.30 -27.72 24.77
N PRO A 114 24.14 -27.36 23.78
CA PRO A 114 24.25 -25.99 23.28
C PRO A 114 22.93 -25.41 22.78
N LEU A 115 22.03 -26.28 22.29
CA LEU A 115 20.66 -25.85 21.87
C LEU A 115 19.82 -25.41 23.05
N LEU A 116 19.84 -26.17 24.13
CA LEU A 116 19.11 -25.83 25.36
C LEU A 116 19.70 -24.58 26.03
N GLU A 117 21.01 -24.39 25.94
CA GLU A 117 21.66 -23.17 26.39
C GLU A 117 21.21 -21.93 25.58
N ALA A 118 21.11 -22.05 24.26
CA ALA A 118 20.57 -20.99 23.40
C ALA A 118 19.09 -20.65 23.76
N ALA A 119 18.29 -21.68 24.06
CA ALA A 119 16.92 -21.50 24.47
C ALA A 119 16.81 -20.81 25.83
N ARG A 120 17.66 -21.13 26.81
CA ARG A 120 17.72 -20.46 28.11
C ARG A 120 18.16 -18.99 27.98
N GLN A 121 19.10 -18.70 27.09
CA GLN A 121 19.51 -17.32 26.83
C GLN A 121 18.35 -16.52 26.21
N LEU A 122 17.57 -17.12 25.29
CA LEU A 122 16.36 -16.51 24.74
C LEU A 122 15.31 -16.27 25.83
N GLU A 123 15.08 -17.25 26.72
CA GLU A 123 14.17 -17.09 27.88
C GLU A 123 14.58 -15.91 28.75
N SER A 124 15.86 -15.80 29.09
CA SER A 124 16.39 -14.70 29.90
C SER A 124 16.16 -13.34 29.25
N GLU A 125 16.45 -13.21 27.95
CA GLU A 125 16.20 -11.96 27.23
C GLU A 125 14.71 -11.60 27.13
N ILE A 126 13.82 -12.60 27.00
CA ILE A 126 12.38 -12.38 27.04
C ILE A 126 11.96 -11.83 28.41
N GLN A 127 12.48 -12.41 29.50
CA GLN A 127 12.19 -11.93 30.87
C GLN A 127 12.71 -10.51 31.08
N ASP A 128 13.94 -10.22 30.65
CA ASP A 128 14.54 -8.89 30.74
C ASP A 128 13.70 -7.84 29.98
N VAL A 129 13.21 -8.17 28.79
CA VAL A 129 12.34 -7.29 27.98
C VAL A 129 11.01 -7.04 28.69
N VAL A 130 10.39 -8.08 29.25
CA VAL A 130 9.11 -7.95 29.97
C VAL A 130 9.30 -7.13 31.25
N GLU A 131 10.39 -7.34 32.00
CA GLU A 131 10.70 -6.56 33.21
C GLU A 131 10.98 -5.09 32.86
N HIS A 132 11.73 -4.85 31.79
CA HIS A 132 12.00 -3.50 31.30
C HIS A 132 10.71 -2.78 30.89
N TRP A 133 9.80 -3.44 30.15
CA TRP A 133 8.48 -2.90 29.83
C TRP A 133 7.70 -2.57 31.11
N ARG A 134 7.60 -3.49 32.06
CA ARG A 134 6.89 -3.28 33.32
C ARG A 134 7.42 -2.08 34.10
N SER A 135 8.74 -1.86 34.08
CA SER A 135 9.38 -0.73 34.79
C SER A 135 9.04 0.64 34.17
N GLN A 136 8.59 0.68 32.91
CA GLN A 136 8.28 1.91 32.19
C GLN A 136 6.78 2.16 32.04
N GLU A 137 5.95 1.15 32.30
CA GLU A 137 4.51 1.22 32.07
C GLU A 137 3.77 1.71 33.34
N ARG A 138 2.51 2.09 33.16
CA ARG A 138 1.65 2.45 34.31
C ARG A 138 1.43 1.24 35.21
N PRO A 139 1.35 1.43 36.55
CA PRO A 139 1.24 0.32 37.49
C PRO A 139 0.10 -0.66 37.17
N GLU A 140 -1.05 -0.16 36.74
CA GLU A 140 -2.23 -0.96 36.39
C GLU A 140 -1.96 -1.97 35.28
N LEU A 141 -1.18 -1.60 34.27
CA LEU A 141 -0.80 -2.48 33.16
C LEU A 141 0.44 -3.31 33.50
N ALA A 142 1.40 -2.73 34.22
CA ALA A 142 2.62 -3.40 34.64
C ALA A 142 2.36 -4.61 35.56
N GLU A 143 1.34 -4.51 36.43
CA GLU A 143 0.92 -5.58 37.34
C GLU A 143 0.07 -6.67 36.64
N THR A 144 -0.51 -6.36 35.48
CA THR A 144 -1.32 -7.34 34.74
C THR A 144 -0.41 -8.41 34.11
N PRO A 145 -0.67 -9.70 34.40
CA PRO A 145 0.16 -10.78 33.88
C PRO A 145 -0.01 -10.92 32.36
N ILE A 146 1.09 -11.20 31.67
CA ILE A 146 1.07 -11.66 30.28
C ILE A 146 0.73 -13.14 30.32
N GLU A 147 -0.45 -13.51 29.81
CA GLU A 147 -0.91 -14.90 29.80
C GLU A 147 -0.68 -15.59 28.46
N GLN A 148 -0.45 -14.81 27.40
CA GLN A 148 -0.29 -15.31 26.04
C GLN A 148 0.94 -14.71 25.37
N VAL A 149 1.69 -15.56 24.71
CA VAL A 149 2.86 -15.22 23.90
C VAL A 149 2.63 -15.73 22.47
N PHE A 150 2.76 -14.86 21.50
CA PHE A 150 2.65 -15.22 20.09
C PHE A 150 4.00 -15.12 19.42
N VAL A 151 4.42 -16.21 18.78
CA VAL A 151 5.77 -16.32 18.18
C VAL A 151 5.65 -16.38 16.66
N CYS A 152 6.48 -15.60 15.98
CA CYS A 152 6.62 -15.62 14.52
C CYS A 152 8.11 -15.52 14.12
N GLY A 153 8.35 -15.35 12.82
CA GLY A 153 9.70 -15.35 12.27
C GLY A 153 10.22 -16.75 11.94
N GLY A 154 11.36 -16.82 11.28
CA GLY A 154 11.98 -18.10 10.88
C GLY A 154 12.33 -18.98 12.06
N GLY A 155 12.76 -18.40 13.19
CA GLY A 155 13.10 -19.13 14.42
C GLY A 155 11.90 -19.80 15.09
N ALA A 156 10.67 -19.36 14.83
CA ALA A 156 9.47 -20.04 15.31
C ALA A 156 9.29 -21.46 14.77
N ARG A 157 10.02 -21.82 13.73
CA ARG A 157 10.06 -23.18 13.14
C ARG A 157 11.02 -24.15 13.84
N ILE A 158 11.74 -23.70 14.86
CA ILE A 158 12.60 -24.59 15.65
C ILE A 158 11.70 -25.57 16.42
N GLY A 159 11.86 -26.85 16.11
CA GLY A 159 11.01 -27.92 16.67
C GLY A 159 11.12 -28.01 18.19
N GLY A 160 9.97 -27.96 18.86
CA GLY A 160 9.89 -28.00 20.32
C GLY A 160 10.17 -26.67 21.04
N LEU A 161 10.48 -25.58 20.31
CA LEU A 161 10.79 -24.28 20.96
C LEU A 161 9.54 -23.65 21.59
N ALA A 162 8.41 -23.67 20.88
CA ALA A 162 7.17 -23.11 21.40
C ALA A 162 6.70 -23.85 22.66
N GLU A 163 6.72 -25.17 22.64
CA GLU A 163 6.38 -26.03 23.78
C GLU A 163 7.34 -25.83 24.95
N TRP A 164 8.64 -25.70 24.65
CA TRP A 164 9.66 -25.43 25.67
C TRP A 164 9.46 -24.06 26.33
N LEU A 165 9.21 -23.02 25.54
CA LEU A 165 8.90 -21.68 26.07
C LEU A 165 7.62 -21.68 26.89
N GLN A 166 6.58 -22.40 26.44
CA GLN A 166 5.32 -22.51 27.19
C GLN A 166 5.53 -23.12 28.58
N GLN A 167 6.34 -24.18 28.69
CA GLN A 167 6.66 -24.80 29.96
C GLN A 167 7.50 -23.92 30.86
N ARG A 168 8.44 -23.16 30.29
CA ARG A 168 9.38 -22.34 31.05
C ARG A 168 8.78 -21.02 31.52
N LEU A 169 7.96 -20.38 30.68
CA LEU A 169 7.33 -19.11 30.99
C LEU A 169 5.96 -19.27 31.70
N GLU A 170 5.46 -20.51 31.79
CA GLU A 170 4.13 -20.83 32.37
C GLU A 170 2.97 -20.06 31.73
N VAL A 171 3.07 -19.79 30.42
CA VAL A 171 2.10 -19.04 29.62
C VAL A 171 1.76 -19.81 28.34
N THR A 172 0.61 -19.50 27.75
CA THR A 172 0.25 -20.09 26.45
C THR A 172 1.13 -19.52 25.36
N VAL A 173 1.84 -20.38 24.61
CA VAL A 173 2.70 -19.96 23.47
C VAL A 173 2.10 -20.47 22.18
N THR A 174 1.79 -19.56 21.26
CA THR A 174 1.16 -19.88 19.97
C THR A 174 2.02 -19.36 18.83
N VAL A 175 2.30 -20.22 17.84
CA VAL A 175 2.97 -19.79 16.60
C VAL A 175 1.91 -19.20 15.67
N PHE A 176 2.18 -17.99 15.13
CA PHE A 176 1.27 -17.29 14.23
C PHE A 176 1.95 -16.81 12.96
N GLY A 177 1.17 -16.63 11.92
CA GLY A 177 1.60 -16.13 10.64
C GLY A 177 0.52 -16.30 9.59
N PRO A 178 0.72 -15.79 8.36
CA PRO A 178 -0.22 -16.05 7.28
C PRO A 178 -0.27 -17.55 6.98
N GLU A 179 -1.47 -18.00 6.63
CA GLU A 179 -1.71 -19.40 6.25
C GLU A 179 -1.56 -19.56 4.73
N GLU A 180 -0.81 -20.57 4.32
CA GLU A 180 -0.63 -20.95 2.93
C GLU A 180 -0.77 -22.47 2.81
N GLU A 181 -1.68 -22.92 1.97
CA GLU A 181 -1.98 -24.35 1.76
C GLU A 181 -2.28 -25.15 3.06
N GLY A 182 -2.97 -24.50 4.03
CA GLY A 182 -3.28 -25.12 5.32
C GLY A 182 -2.11 -25.17 6.31
N GLN A 183 -1.01 -24.50 6.00
CA GLN A 183 0.16 -24.39 6.89
C GLN A 183 0.42 -22.95 7.30
N ILE A 184 0.66 -22.74 8.60
CA ILE A 184 1.10 -21.45 9.12
C ILE A 184 2.52 -21.19 8.68
N ARG A 185 2.76 -20.00 8.10
CA ARG A 185 4.05 -19.51 7.63
C ARG A 185 4.55 -18.38 8.53
N PRO A 186 5.08 -18.68 9.71
CA PRO A 186 5.48 -17.67 10.68
C PRO A 186 6.58 -16.74 10.16
N GLU A 187 7.44 -17.21 9.26
CA GLU A 187 8.51 -16.44 8.63
C GLU A 187 8.01 -15.24 7.80
N PHE A 188 6.77 -15.27 7.36
CA PHE A 188 6.17 -14.20 6.56
C PHE A 188 5.29 -13.24 7.37
N ALA A 189 5.16 -13.40 8.68
CA ALA A 189 4.30 -12.56 9.51
C ALA A 189 4.65 -11.06 9.39
N VAL A 190 5.93 -10.69 9.53
CA VAL A 190 6.39 -9.30 9.39
C VAL A 190 6.16 -8.77 7.97
N ALA A 191 6.47 -9.56 6.95
CA ALA A 191 6.25 -9.19 5.56
C ALA A 191 4.77 -8.99 5.25
N PHE A 192 3.89 -9.83 5.80
CA PHE A 192 2.44 -9.69 5.69
C PHE A 192 1.95 -8.40 6.36
N GLY A 193 2.42 -8.07 7.56
CA GLY A 193 2.08 -6.81 8.22
C GLY A 193 2.55 -5.57 7.46
N LEU A 194 3.73 -5.62 6.83
CA LEU A 194 4.22 -4.57 5.92
C LEU A 194 3.36 -4.45 4.66
N ALA A 195 2.91 -5.56 4.11
CA ALA A 195 2.01 -5.57 2.95
C ALA A 195 0.65 -4.95 3.29
N LEU A 196 0.09 -5.23 4.47
CA LEU A 196 -1.13 -4.56 4.96
C LEU A 196 -0.94 -3.05 5.07
N GLN A 197 0.21 -2.61 5.57
CA GLN A 197 0.53 -1.18 5.67
C GLN A 197 0.67 -0.53 4.29
N ALA A 198 1.35 -1.18 3.34
CA ALA A 198 1.47 -0.69 1.98
C ALA A 198 0.12 -0.59 1.26
N ALA A 199 -0.79 -1.54 1.54
CA ALA A 199 -2.16 -1.56 1.03
C ALA A 199 -3.11 -0.56 1.72
N GLY A 200 -2.67 0.14 2.79
CA GLY A 200 -3.51 1.05 3.58
C GLY A 200 -4.58 0.32 4.39
N LYS A 201 -4.34 -0.95 4.76
CA LYS A 201 -5.24 -1.81 5.56
C LYS A 201 -4.68 -2.13 6.95
N ALA A 202 -3.55 -1.53 7.32
CA ALA A 202 -2.95 -1.73 8.63
C ALA A 202 -3.75 -1.00 9.71
N ALA A 203 -3.86 -1.62 10.88
CA ALA A 203 -4.48 -1.00 12.06
C ALA A 203 -3.55 0.07 12.68
N ILE A 204 -2.24 -0.13 12.59
CA ILE A 204 -1.21 0.76 13.12
C ILE A 204 -0.45 1.36 11.94
N GLU A 205 -0.65 2.66 11.69
CA GLU A 205 0.05 3.38 10.62
C GLU A 205 1.20 4.20 11.20
N ILE A 206 2.42 3.69 11.10
CA ILE A 206 3.64 4.44 11.41
C ILE A 206 4.57 4.37 10.20
N ALA A 207 4.79 5.49 9.55
CA ALA A 207 5.72 5.61 8.44
C ALA A 207 7.00 6.30 8.90
N LEU A 208 8.10 5.56 8.89
CA LEU A 208 9.46 6.08 9.12
C LEU A 208 10.10 6.60 7.82
N LEU A 209 9.28 6.87 6.81
CA LEU A 209 9.77 7.38 5.54
C LEU A 209 10.26 8.82 5.72
N PRO A 210 11.49 9.18 5.28
CA PRO A 210 11.97 10.54 5.31
C PRO A 210 10.97 11.51 4.65
N PRO A 211 10.80 12.73 5.18
CA PRO A 211 9.79 13.68 4.71
C PRO A 211 9.90 13.99 3.21
N GLU A 212 11.11 13.96 2.68
CA GLU A 212 11.38 14.18 1.26
C GLU A 212 10.76 13.10 0.34
N LEU A 213 10.80 11.83 0.76
CA LEU A 213 10.18 10.72 0.03
C LEU A 213 8.66 10.68 0.25
N ALA A 214 8.22 10.96 1.47
CA ALA A 214 6.81 11.03 1.82
C ALA A 214 6.06 12.12 1.03
N TRP A 215 6.71 13.29 0.82
CA TRP A 215 6.14 14.40 0.05
C TRP A 215 5.93 14.04 -1.43
N ARG A 216 6.88 13.32 -2.03
CA ARG A 216 6.76 12.84 -3.43
C ARG A 216 5.59 11.87 -3.61
N LYS A 217 5.38 10.96 -2.65
CA LYS A 217 4.25 10.02 -2.66
C LYS A 217 2.89 10.75 -2.59
N ARG A 218 2.77 11.76 -1.73
CA ARG A 218 1.56 12.59 -1.64
C ARG A 218 1.27 13.35 -2.95
N ARG A 219 2.31 13.82 -3.62
CA ARG A 219 2.18 14.51 -4.91
C ARG A 219 1.69 13.57 -6.00
N GLN A 220 2.23 12.36 -6.10
CA GLN A 220 1.81 11.38 -7.11
C GLN A 220 0.34 10.96 -6.96
N LYS A 221 -0.15 10.79 -5.73
CA LYS A 221 -1.57 10.49 -5.47
C LYS A 221 -2.51 11.65 -5.85
N ARG A 222 -2.04 12.89 -5.86
CA ARG A 222 -2.85 14.08 -6.23
C ARG A 222 -2.81 14.40 -7.72
N LEU A 223 -1.82 13.88 -8.47
CA LEU A 223 -1.70 14.13 -9.91
C LEU A 223 -2.97 13.75 -10.70
N PRO A 224 -3.57 12.55 -10.55
CA PRO A 224 -4.78 12.20 -11.30
C PRO A 224 -5.96 13.11 -10.95
N LEU A 225 -6.08 13.55 -9.71
CA LEU A 225 -7.11 14.50 -9.28
C LEU A 225 -6.92 15.87 -9.94
N LEU A 226 -5.68 16.34 -10.06
CA LEU A 226 -5.34 17.59 -10.75
C LEU A 226 -5.65 17.50 -12.25
N TRP A 227 -5.35 16.38 -12.90
CA TRP A 227 -5.71 16.14 -14.29
C TRP A 227 -7.21 16.13 -14.50
N LEU A 228 -7.98 15.50 -13.58
CA LEU A 228 -9.43 15.50 -13.61
C LEU A 228 -10.00 16.91 -13.45
N ALA A 229 -9.47 17.70 -12.50
CA ALA A 229 -9.87 19.09 -12.28
C ALA A 229 -9.56 19.95 -13.51
N MET A 230 -8.40 19.74 -14.15
CA MET A 230 -8.01 20.44 -15.37
C MET A 230 -8.94 20.09 -16.54
N LEU A 231 -9.31 18.82 -16.68
CA LEU A 231 -10.25 18.36 -17.70
C LEU A 231 -11.66 18.93 -17.49
N LEU A 232 -12.14 19.01 -16.25
CA LEU A 232 -13.42 19.62 -15.90
C LEU A 232 -13.44 21.13 -16.14
N LEU A 233 -12.31 21.81 -15.94
CA LEU A 233 -12.20 23.26 -16.15
C LEU A 233 -12.07 23.62 -17.63
N PHE A 234 -11.20 22.94 -18.37
CA PHE A 234 -10.87 23.26 -19.75
C PHE A 234 -11.73 22.50 -20.77
N GLY A 235 -12.29 21.34 -20.40
CA GLY A 235 -13.14 20.54 -21.28
C GLY A 235 -14.37 21.30 -21.80
N PRO A 236 -15.18 21.94 -20.96
CA PRO A 236 -16.32 22.73 -21.42
C PRO A 236 -15.90 23.93 -22.28
N LEU A 237 -14.76 24.56 -21.96
CA LEU A 237 -14.26 25.71 -22.71
C LEU A 237 -13.83 25.32 -24.12
N THR A 238 -13.12 24.22 -24.28
CA THR A 238 -12.71 23.68 -25.60
C THR A 238 -13.90 23.21 -26.40
N LEU A 239 -14.86 22.55 -25.75
CA LEU A 239 -16.10 22.13 -26.41
C LEU A 239 -16.91 23.35 -26.90
N TRP A 240 -17.04 24.38 -26.09
CA TRP A 240 -17.72 25.62 -26.49
C TRP A 240 -17.01 26.30 -27.66
N GLN A 241 -15.67 26.35 -27.63
CA GLN A 241 -14.86 26.89 -28.74
C GLN A 241 -15.12 26.14 -30.06
N VAL A 242 -15.13 24.81 -30.02
CA VAL A 242 -15.39 23.98 -31.20
C VAL A 242 -16.80 24.17 -31.73
N LEU A 243 -17.80 24.22 -30.84
CA LEU A 243 -19.19 24.48 -31.19
C LEU A 243 -19.39 25.90 -31.78
N ALA A 244 -18.73 26.90 -31.20
CA ALA A 244 -18.74 28.26 -31.71
C ALA A 244 -18.14 28.35 -33.11
N TRP A 245 -17.00 27.66 -33.35
CA TRP A 245 -16.37 27.64 -34.67
C TRP A 245 -17.24 26.92 -35.70
N HIS A 246 -17.86 25.81 -35.34
CA HIS A 246 -18.79 25.11 -36.22
C HIS A 246 -20.01 25.96 -36.59
N ASN A 247 -20.60 26.68 -35.64
CA ASN A 247 -21.71 27.62 -35.87
C ASN A 247 -21.29 28.82 -36.74
N TYR A 248 -20.05 29.31 -36.56
CA TYR A 248 -19.54 30.40 -37.38
C TYR A 248 -19.34 29.96 -38.84
N GLY A 249 -18.85 28.75 -39.06
CA GLY A 249 -18.75 28.16 -40.41
C GLY A 249 -20.12 28.08 -41.12
N ARG A 250 -21.16 27.63 -40.42
CA ARG A 250 -22.53 27.60 -40.97
C ARG A 250 -23.09 28.99 -41.27
N GLN A 251 -22.79 29.99 -40.49
CA GLN A 251 -23.20 31.38 -40.76
C GLN A 251 -22.50 31.96 -41.99
N LEU A 252 -21.21 31.66 -42.18
CA LEU A 252 -20.49 32.06 -43.38
C LEU A 252 -21.03 31.43 -44.67
N GLU A 253 -21.42 30.18 -44.62
CA GLU A 253 -22.07 29.50 -45.78
C GLU A 253 -23.44 30.18 -46.09
N GLN A 254 -24.24 30.45 -45.09
CA GLN A 254 -25.51 31.14 -45.27
C GLN A 254 -25.36 32.56 -45.83
N MET A 255 -24.34 33.26 -45.37
CA MET A 255 -24.01 34.60 -45.94
C MET A 255 -23.57 34.53 -47.39
N ARG A 256 -22.79 33.52 -47.73
CA ARG A 256 -22.33 33.27 -49.09
C ARG A 256 -23.49 32.91 -50.04
N ASP A 257 -24.40 32.05 -49.58
CA ASP A 257 -25.61 31.74 -50.31
C ASP A 257 -26.52 32.95 -50.51
N ARG A 258 -26.65 33.82 -49.52
CA ARG A 258 -27.40 35.06 -49.63
C ARG A 258 -26.76 36.05 -50.62
N SER A 259 -25.44 36.18 -50.60
CA SER A 259 -24.73 37.06 -51.55
C SER A 259 -24.86 36.57 -52.96
N THR A 260 -24.76 35.26 -53.18
CA THR A 260 -24.96 34.65 -54.52
C THR A 260 -26.40 34.84 -55.05
N ARG A 261 -27.40 34.71 -54.16
CA ARG A 261 -28.82 35.00 -54.53
C ARG A 261 -29.05 36.49 -54.86
N LEU A 262 -28.39 37.39 -54.09
CA LEU A 262 -28.48 38.83 -54.37
C LEU A 262 -27.84 39.20 -55.70
N GLU A 263 -26.66 38.61 -56.04
CA GLU A 263 -26.01 38.77 -57.32
C GLU A 263 -26.88 38.27 -58.46
N LEU A 264 -27.53 37.08 -58.28
CA LEU A 264 -28.46 36.55 -59.27
C LEU A 264 -29.71 37.47 -59.47
N CYS A 265 -30.25 38.02 -58.38
CA CYS A 265 -31.33 39.00 -58.45
C CYS A 265 -30.89 40.29 -59.14
N ALA A 266 -29.65 40.76 -58.86
CA ALA A 266 -29.10 41.95 -59.49
C ALA A 266 -28.88 41.79 -61.01
N THR A 267 -28.56 40.59 -61.49
CA THR A 267 -28.41 40.31 -62.92
C THR A 267 -29.76 40.15 -63.63
N LEU A 268 -30.78 39.62 -62.95
CA LEU A 268 -32.11 39.42 -63.55
C LEU A 268 -32.99 40.69 -63.53
N LEU A 269 -32.78 41.62 -62.62
CA LEU A 269 -33.50 42.89 -62.55
C LEU A 269 -33.47 43.70 -63.88
N PRO A 270 -32.29 43.94 -64.47
CA PRO A 270 -32.24 44.69 -65.75
C PRO A 270 -32.90 43.93 -66.91
N GLU A 271 -32.87 42.59 -66.89
CA GLU A 271 -33.59 41.81 -67.90
C GLU A 271 -35.11 41.93 -67.78
N LEU A 272 -35.64 41.90 -66.55
CA LEU A 272 -37.05 42.12 -66.29
C LEU A 272 -37.46 43.53 -66.65
N GLU A 273 -36.67 44.57 -66.36
CA GLU A 273 -36.97 45.95 -66.78
C GLU A 273 -36.99 46.12 -68.31
N ASN A 274 -36.00 45.42 -68.96
CA ASN A 274 -36.00 45.42 -70.42
C ASN A 274 -37.22 44.68 -71.03
N MET A 275 -37.67 43.59 -70.45
CA MET A 275 -38.89 42.91 -70.88
C MET A 275 -40.15 43.75 -70.59
N GLN A 276 -40.23 44.38 -69.45
CA GLN A 276 -41.31 45.28 -69.10
C GLN A 276 -41.40 46.47 -70.09
N LYS A 277 -40.30 47.09 -70.46
CA LYS A 277 -40.24 48.14 -71.47
C LYS A 277 -40.70 47.63 -72.86
N LYS A 278 -40.28 46.39 -73.23
CA LYS A 278 -40.76 45.79 -74.49
C LYS A 278 -42.23 45.53 -74.50
N VAL A 279 -42.82 45.06 -73.39
CA VAL A 279 -44.27 44.87 -73.22
C VAL A 279 -45.00 46.19 -73.30
N GLN A 280 -44.56 47.21 -72.60
CA GLN A 280 -45.14 48.55 -72.65
C GLN A 280 -45.06 49.17 -74.08
N LEU A 281 -43.97 48.95 -74.78
CA LEU A 281 -43.85 49.42 -76.19
C LEU A 281 -44.84 48.67 -77.10
N HIS A 282 -45.06 47.38 -76.93
CA HIS A 282 -46.04 46.59 -77.66
C HIS A 282 -47.46 47.01 -77.33
N GLU A 283 -47.80 47.25 -76.08
CA GLU A 283 -49.09 47.77 -75.67
C GLU A 283 -49.42 49.16 -76.30
N SER A 284 -48.38 50.02 -76.25
CA SER A 284 -48.52 51.35 -76.86
C SER A 284 -48.68 51.33 -78.38
N GLN A 285 -48.12 50.29 -79.02
CA GLN A 285 -48.32 50.11 -80.48
C GLN A 285 -49.64 49.42 -80.84
N LEU A 286 -50.25 48.66 -79.93
CA LEU A 286 -51.55 48.00 -80.19
C LEU A 286 -52.73 48.87 -79.85
N LEU A 287 -52.60 49.84 -78.91
CA LEU A 287 -53.65 50.77 -78.54
C LEU A 287 -54.19 51.62 -79.71
N PRO A 288 -53.39 52.20 -80.63
CA PRO A 288 -53.92 52.96 -81.74
C PRO A 288 -54.57 52.09 -82.82
N VAL A 289 -54.26 50.78 -82.90
CA VAL A 289 -54.91 49.84 -83.86
C VAL A 289 -56.31 49.40 -83.37
N LEU A 290 -56.52 49.38 -82.05
CA LEU A 290 -57.81 49.01 -81.43
C LEU A 290 -58.84 50.20 -81.34
N VAL A 291 -58.38 51.45 -81.41
CA VAL A 291 -59.18 52.61 -81.34
C VAL A 291 -59.58 53.16 -82.74
N GLY A 292 -59.05 52.58 -83.82
CA GLY A 292 -59.27 52.93 -85.24
C GLY A 292 -60.19 52.00 -85.98
N LEU A 293 -60.93 51.12 -85.30
CA LEU A 293 -62.00 50.28 -85.74
C LEU A 293 -63.23 50.67 -85.03
#